data_63ebbaf37bf5055c1b680396d8a5db0d
#
_entry.id   63ebbaf37bf5055c1b680396d8a5db0d
#
_cell.length_a   1.000
_cell.length_b   1.000
_cell.length_c   1.000
_cell.angle_alpha   90.00
_cell.angle_beta   90.00
_cell.angle_gamma   90.00
#
_symmetry.space_group_name_H-M   'P 1'
#
loop_
_entity.id
_entity.type
_entity.pdbx_description
1 polymer ?
#
loop_
_entity_poly.entity_id
_entity_poly.type
_entity_poly.pdbx_seq_one_letter_code
_entity_poly.pdbx_strand_id
1 'polypeptide(L)'
;MKKTSRRTFVAGASAAALLTGKSVAFAQKKYDNGASDTEIKIGHTNPYSGPASSYGVIGKTIQAYWKSVNEAGGVNGRKINFISLDDGYNPSKTVECVRQLVEQDKVLCTFNTLGTPCNTAIHKYMNAKKVPMLFVATGASKWGKPKEFPWTMGFQPDYHTEAVIYAKHLLANVKDAKIGVLMQNDDYGKDYWEGFKEGLGKEANRVVKHVTYEPTDPTVDSQVIQLKDSGANVFFNISIPKFAAQSMRKAAELAWKPVIYLNNVSSSVASAMKPAGLENVQGVITAQYLMDPTDKQWDSNNDMKTWVAWMKKYNAGASLEDASNVFAYAVSSLMHETLKKCGDNLTHENVMKQAANFQKFRLPMVLPGITVSTSPTDYYPIQAVQLSRFKGETWELFGDIMAAEST
;
A
#
# COMPACT_ATOMS: atom_id res chain seq x y z
N MET A 1 -82.39 -4.73 70.85
CA MET A 1 -82.38 -5.90 69.97
C MET A 1 -81.99 -5.43 68.59
N LYS A 2 -80.97 -5.94 68.03
CA LYS A 2 -80.46 -6.14 66.70
C LYS A 2 -78.95 -5.79 66.59
N LYS A 3 -78.17 -6.81 66.43
CA LYS A 3 -76.75 -6.80 66.22
C LYS A 3 -76.44 -6.38 64.76
N THR A 4 -75.49 -5.46 64.55
CA THR A 4 -74.96 -5.14 63.28
C THR A 4 -73.47 -5.59 63.22
N SER A 5 -73.24 -6.45 62.26
CA SER A 5 -71.96 -7.05 62.01
C SER A 5 -71.04 -6.06 61.25
N ARG A 6 -69.81 -5.91 61.72
CA ARG A 6 -68.72 -5.19 61.01
C ARG A 6 -67.98 -6.15 60.10
N ARG A 7 -68.02 -5.90 58.80
CA ARG A 7 -67.13 -6.56 57.80
C ARG A 7 -65.86 -5.74 57.67
N THR A 8 -64.74 -6.35 57.98
CA THR A 8 -63.42 -5.83 57.78
C THR A 8 -63.02 -6.03 56.34
N PHE A 9 -62.69 -4.94 55.62
CA PHE A 9 -62.06 -4.98 54.27
C PHE A 9 -60.55 -5.10 54.43
N VAL A 10 -59.97 -6.20 53.94
CA VAL A 10 -58.53 -6.35 53.76
C VAL A 10 -58.21 -5.86 52.37
N ALA A 11 -57.48 -4.75 52.28
CA ALA A 11 -56.95 -4.26 51.03
C ALA A 11 -55.61 -4.98 50.75
N GLY A 12 -55.60 -5.86 49.74
CA GLY A 12 -54.38 -6.49 49.20
C GLY A 12 -53.65 -5.52 48.29
N ALA A 13 -52.47 -5.10 48.71
CA ALA A 13 -51.52 -4.32 47.85
C ALA A 13 -50.79 -5.29 46.91
N SER A 14 -51.20 -5.31 45.66
CA SER A 14 -50.44 -6.01 44.61
C SER A 14 -49.23 -5.14 44.17
N ALA A 15 -48.03 -5.51 44.60
CA ALA A 15 -46.77 -4.93 44.10
C ALA A 15 -46.53 -5.40 42.66
N ALA A 16 -46.84 -4.57 41.67
CA ALA A 16 -46.37 -4.78 40.29
C ALA A 16 -44.89 -4.45 40.19
N ALA A 17 -44.04 -5.49 40.16
CA ALA A 17 -42.62 -5.34 39.83
C ALA A 17 -42.50 -4.97 38.35
N LEU A 18 -42.22 -3.70 38.09
CA LEU A 18 -41.80 -3.21 36.77
C LEU A 18 -40.40 -3.76 36.48
N LEU A 19 -40.35 -4.89 35.78
CA LEU A 19 -39.13 -5.37 35.09
C LEU A 19 -38.85 -4.40 33.95
N THR A 20 -38.03 -3.38 34.20
CA THR A 20 -37.40 -2.58 33.15
C THR A 20 -36.37 -3.46 32.48
N GLY A 21 -36.81 -4.29 31.54
CA GLY A 21 -35.93 -4.95 30.60
C GLY A 21 -35.19 -3.88 29.82
N LYS A 22 -33.91 -3.67 30.12
CA LYS A 22 -33.00 -2.96 29.21
C LYS A 22 -32.99 -3.76 27.91
N SER A 23 -33.80 -3.33 26.96
CA SER A 23 -33.68 -3.80 25.57
C SER A 23 -32.25 -3.43 25.13
N VAL A 24 -31.36 -4.40 25.11
CA VAL A 24 -30.11 -4.25 24.38
C VAL A 24 -30.55 -4.12 22.94
N ALA A 25 -30.58 -2.88 22.44
CA ALA A 25 -30.80 -2.62 21.04
C ALA A 25 -29.60 -3.25 20.28
N PHE A 26 -29.77 -4.44 19.75
CA PHE A 26 -28.84 -5.01 18.79
C PHE A 26 -28.81 -4.03 17.62
N ALA A 27 -27.67 -3.42 17.37
CA ALA A 27 -27.49 -2.60 16.18
C ALA A 27 -27.90 -3.43 14.97
N GLN A 28 -28.87 -2.94 14.19
CA GLN A 28 -29.37 -3.65 13.04
C GLN A 28 -28.22 -3.88 12.05
N LYS A 29 -27.95 -5.13 11.70
CA LYS A 29 -26.95 -5.49 10.70
C LYS A 29 -27.27 -4.84 9.36
N LYS A 30 -26.27 -4.25 8.72
CA LYS A 30 -26.40 -3.56 7.44
C LYS A 30 -25.31 -4.04 6.49
N TYR A 31 -25.73 -4.54 5.33
CA TYR A 31 -24.82 -5.11 4.34
C TYR A 31 -25.10 -4.55 2.96
N ASP A 32 -24.03 -4.15 2.26
CA ASP A 32 -24.04 -3.99 0.81
C ASP A 32 -23.59 -5.29 0.12
N ASN A 33 -23.50 -5.28 -1.20
CA ASN A 33 -23.00 -6.42 -1.96
C ASN A 33 -21.66 -6.89 -1.40
N GLY A 34 -21.45 -8.21 -1.40
CA GLY A 34 -20.20 -8.82 -0.96
C GLY A 34 -20.08 -9.04 0.54
N ALA A 35 -21.09 -8.67 1.34
CA ALA A 35 -21.12 -8.92 2.77
C ALA A 35 -22.37 -9.71 3.20
N SER A 36 -22.18 -10.57 4.21
CA SER A 36 -23.25 -11.36 4.84
C SER A 36 -22.93 -11.61 6.31
N ASP A 37 -23.76 -12.40 6.98
CA ASP A 37 -23.50 -12.85 8.36
C ASP A 37 -22.28 -13.74 8.48
N THR A 38 -21.85 -14.39 7.41
CA THR A 38 -20.81 -15.43 7.43
C THR A 38 -19.61 -15.16 6.54
N GLU A 39 -19.74 -14.24 5.56
CA GLU A 39 -18.71 -14.00 4.55
C GLU A 39 -18.56 -12.52 4.21
N ILE A 40 -17.33 -12.12 3.90
CA ILE A 40 -16.96 -10.84 3.26
C ILE A 40 -16.16 -11.15 2.00
N LYS A 41 -16.62 -10.70 0.83
CA LYS A 41 -15.92 -10.83 -0.45
C LYS A 41 -15.07 -9.60 -0.73
N ILE A 42 -13.79 -9.81 -1.01
CA ILE A 42 -12.82 -8.76 -1.34
C ILE A 42 -12.21 -9.07 -2.69
N GLY A 43 -12.25 -8.10 -3.60
CA GLY A 43 -11.66 -8.21 -4.93
C GLY A 43 -10.23 -7.66 -4.97
N HIS A 44 -9.41 -8.23 -5.84
CA HIS A 44 -8.01 -7.82 -6.02
C HIS A 44 -7.57 -8.06 -7.47
N THR A 45 -6.75 -7.17 -8.02
CA THR A 45 -6.02 -7.40 -9.27
C THR A 45 -4.53 -7.25 -9.02
N ASN A 46 -3.74 -8.14 -9.61
CA ASN A 46 -2.30 -8.18 -9.41
C ASN A 46 -1.62 -8.80 -10.64
N PRO A 47 -0.43 -8.31 -11.05
CA PRO A 47 0.29 -8.91 -12.17
C PRO A 47 0.99 -10.20 -11.73
N TYR A 48 0.33 -11.34 -11.86
CA TYR A 48 0.96 -12.65 -11.69
C TYR A 48 1.76 -13.06 -12.92
N SER A 49 1.46 -12.45 -14.05
CA SER A 49 2.16 -12.60 -15.35
C SER A 49 2.62 -11.23 -15.87
N GLY A 50 3.36 -11.23 -17.00
CA GLY A 50 3.79 -10.00 -17.67
C GLY A 50 5.00 -9.31 -17.05
N PRO A 51 5.29 -8.06 -17.47
CA PRO A 51 6.54 -7.35 -17.15
C PRO A 51 6.70 -6.99 -15.68
N ALA A 52 5.61 -6.89 -14.92
CA ALA A 52 5.61 -6.58 -13.50
C ALA A 52 5.35 -7.81 -12.61
N SER A 53 5.53 -9.04 -13.16
CA SER A 53 5.20 -10.28 -12.46
C SER A 53 5.99 -10.54 -11.18
N SER A 54 7.11 -9.85 -10.96
CA SER A 54 7.81 -9.87 -9.67
C SER A 54 6.92 -9.42 -8.50
N TYR A 55 5.95 -8.53 -8.74
CA TYR A 55 4.95 -8.13 -7.75
C TYR A 55 3.87 -9.20 -7.49
N GLY A 56 3.88 -10.31 -8.23
CA GLY A 56 2.93 -11.42 -8.03
C GLY A 56 2.95 -11.99 -6.61
N VAL A 57 4.07 -11.83 -5.90
CA VAL A 57 4.21 -12.24 -4.50
C VAL A 57 3.27 -11.47 -3.56
N ILE A 58 2.91 -10.22 -3.89
CA ILE A 58 2.00 -9.40 -3.09
C ILE A 58 0.64 -10.09 -2.95
N GLY A 59 0.00 -10.41 -4.07
CA GLY A 59 -1.30 -11.07 -4.05
C GLY A 59 -1.26 -12.46 -3.39
N LYS A 60 -0.18 -13.23 -3.58
CA LYS A 60 0.01 -14.53 -2.91
C LYS A 60 0.11 -14.37 -1.39
N THR A 61 0.83 -13.37 -0.93
CA THR A 61 0.99 -13.08 0.50
C THR A 61 -0.31 -12.55 1.12
N ILE A 62 -1.06 -11.70 0.42
CA ILE A 62 -2.40 -11.28 0.84
C ILE A 62 -3.34 -12.49 0.98
N GLN A 63 -3.31 -13.41 0.02
CA GLN A 63 -4.11 -14.64 0.08
C GLN A 63 -3.75 -15.50 1.31
N ALA A 64 -2.44 -15.65 1.58
CA ALA A 64 -1.97 -16.35 2.77
C ALA A 64 -2.39 -15.64 4.07
N TYR A 65 -2.41 -14.30 4.06
CA TYR A 65 -2.86 -13.50 5.20
C TYR A 65 -4.34 -13.78 5.51
N TRP A 66 -5.21 -13.71 4.53
CA TRP A 66 -6.64 -13.97 4.72
C TRP A 66 -6.93 -15.44 5.07
N LYS A 67 -6.13 -16.38 4.56
CA LYS A 67 -6.18 -17.77 5.03
C LYS A 67 -5.91 -17.86 6.52
N SER A 68 -4.85 -17.20 7.02
CA SER A 68 -4.51 -17.20 8.45
C SER A 68 -5.61 -16.55 9.31
N VAL A 69 -6.21 -15.47 8.86
CA VAL A 69 -7.35 -14.82 9.51
C VAL A 69 -8.56 -15.75 9.55
N ASN A 70 -8.85 -16.43 8.46
CA ASN A 70 -9.96 -17.36 8.35
C ASN A 70 -9.81 -18.58 9.27
N GLU A 71 -8.59 -19.09 9.43
CA GLU A 71 -8.29 -20.16 10.40
C GLU A 71 -8.50 -19.71 11.84
N ALA A 72 -8.21 -18.44 12.14
CA ALA A 72 -8.42 -17.83 13.44
C ALA A 72 -9.90 -17.43 13.74
N GLY A 73 -10.84 -17.75 12.86
CA GLY A 73 -12.27 -17.44 13.04
C GLY A 73 -12.82 -16.35 12.14
N GLY A 74 -11.99 -15.75 11.28
CA GLY A 74 -12.39 -14.68 10.37
C GLY A 74 -12.44 -13.30 11.03
N VAL A 75 -13.11 -12.36 10.39
CA VAL A 75 -13.27 -10.99 10.88
C VAL A 75 -14.66 -10.83 11.48
N ASN A 76 -14.74 -10.60 12.79
CA ASN A 76 -16.02 -10.54 13.52
C ASN A 76 -16.92 -11.77 13.22
N GLY A 77 -16.32 -12.97 13.14
CA GLY A 77 -16.99 -14.24 12.84
C GLY A 77 -17.29 -14.50 11.35
N ARG A 78 -16.88 -13.61 10.44
CA ARG A 78 -17.09 -13.74 8.99
C ARG A 78 -15.81 -14.19 8.30
N LYS A 79 -15.92 -15.17 7.41
CA LYS A 79 -14.79 -15.59 6.58
C LYS A 79 -14.53 -14.57 5.47
N ILE A 80 -13.28 -14.33 5.17
CA ILE A 80 -12.88 -13.50 4.03
C ILE A 80 -12.76 -14.40 2.79
N ASN A 81 -13.54 -14.07 1.78
CA ASN A 81 -13.42 -14.62 0.44
C ASN A 81 -12.62 -13.64 -0.41
N PHE A 82 -11.33 -13.92 -0.57
CA PHE A 82 -10.40 -13.09 -1.31
C PHE A 82 -10.30 -13.58 -2.75
N ILE A 83 -10.81 -12.78 -3.69
CA ILE A 83 -10.84 -13.09 -5.13
C ILE A 83 -9.76 -12.26 -5.81
N SER A 84 -8.68 -12.90 -6.25
CA SER A 84 -7.54 -12.26 -6.88
C SER A 84 -7.40 -12.69 -8.34
N LEU A 85 -7.35 -11.73 -9.25
CA LEU A 85 -7.29 -11.94 -10.69
C LEU A 85 -5.96 -11.42 -11.27
N ASP A 86 -5.43 -12.14 -12.26
CA ASP A 86 -4.23 -11.75 -13.00
C ASP A 86 -4.56 -10.74 -14.09
N ASP A 87 -4.10 -9.52 -13.97
CA ASP A 87 -4.25 -8.49 -14.99
C ASP A 87 -3.00 -8.31 -15.86
N GLY A 88 -1.90 -9.00 -15.56
CA GLY A 88 -0.65 -8.93 -16.32
C GLY A 88 -0.03 -7.54 -16.41
N TYR A 89 -0.39 -6.62 -15.50
CA TYR A 89 -0.04 -5.19 -15.56
C TYR A 89 -0.57 -4.50 -16.83
N ASN A 90 -1.73 -4.94 -17.31
CA ASN A 90 -2.37 -4.40 -18.52
C ASN A 90 -3.65 -3.66 -18.13
N PRO A 91 -3.74 -2.34 -18.36
CA PRO A 91 -4.91 -1.54 -17.97
C PRO A 91 -6.24 -2.02 -18.56
N SER A 92 -6.25 -2.50 -19.81
CA SER A 92 -7.48 -3.02 -20.43
C SER A 92 -7.95 -4.30 -19.75
N LYS A 93 -7.02 -5.22 -19.43
CA LYS A 93 -7.33 -6.44 -18.70
C LYS A 93 -7.75 -6.15 -17.25
N THR A 94 -7.15 -5.13 -16.63
CA THR A 94 -7.59 -4.67 -15.30
C THR A 94 -9.05 -4.22 -15.31
N VAL A 95 -9.49 -3.50 -16.35
CA VAL A 95 -10.91 -3.10 -16.51
C VAL A 95 -11.82 -4.33 -16.60
N GLU A 96 -11.45 -5.36 -17.36
CA GLU A 96 -12.22 -6.61 -17.47
C GLU A 96 -12.30 -7.32 -16.12
N CYS A 97 -11.17 -7.50 -15.45
CA CYS A 97 -11.09 -8.12 -14.13
C CYS A 97 -11.95 -7.38 -13.09
N VAL A 98 -11.86 -6.06 -13.05
CA VAL A 98 -12.62 -5.27 -12.06
C VAL A 98 -14.12 -5.27 -12.35
N ARG A 99 -14.53 -5.26 -13.62
CA ARG A 99 -15.95 -5.45 -13.95
C ARG A 99 -16.47 -6.81 -13.50
N GLN A 100 -15.70 -7.89 -13.70
CA GLN A 100 -16.04 -9.20 -13.17
C GLN A 100 -16.20 -9.15 -11.64
N LEU A 101 -15.22 -8.60 -10.90
CA LEU A 101 -15.26 -8.50 -9.45
C LEU A 101 -16.49 -7.73 -8.94
N VAL A 102 -16.83 -6.61 -9.59
CA VAL A 102 -17.91 -5.72 -9.14
C VAL A 102 -19.28 -6.22 -9.61
N GLU A 103 -19.42 -6.65 -10.87
CA GLU A 103 -20.73 -6.92 -11.48
C GLU A 103 -21.15 -8.39 -11.36
N GLN A 104 -20.20 -9.34 -11.37
CA GLN A 104 -20.46 -10.78 -11.30
C GLN A 104 -20.21 -11.32 -9.89
N ASP A 105 -18.99 -11.13 -9.35
CA ASP A 105 -18.62 -11.63 -8.03
C ASP A 105 -19.25 -10.80 -6.89
N LYS A 106 -19.64 -9.55 -7.19
CA LYS A 106 -20.30 -8.60 -6.27
C LYS A 106 -19.49 -8.42 -4.99
N VAL A 107 -18.22 -8.05 -5.12
CA VAL A 107 -17.34 -7.83 -3.97
C VAL A 107 -17.77 -6.60 -3.17
N LEU A 108 -17.52 -6.61 -1.86
CA LEU A 108 -17.77 -5.46 -0.98
C LEU A 108 -16.85 -4.29 -1.34
N CYS A 109 -15.62 -4.58 -1.70
CA CYS A 109 -14.62 -3.59 -2.09
C CYS A 109 -13.55 -4.25 -2.94
N THR A 110 -12.77 -3.45 -3.67
CA THR A 110 -11.45 -3.89 -4.12
C THR A 110 -10.40 -3.46 -3.09
N PHE A 111 -9.37 -4.27 -2.95
CA PHE A 111 -8.31 -4.08 -1.99
C PHE A 111 -6.96 -4.28 -2.65
N ASN A 112 -6.06 -3.31 -2.50
CA ASN A 112 -4.67 -3.37 -2.92
C ASN A 112 -4.45 -3.72 -4.41
N THR A 113 -5.37 -3.29 -5.29
CA THR A 113 -5.19 -3.40 -6.75
C THR A 113 -3.89 -2.71 -7.17
N LEU A 114 -3.08 -3.38 -8.00
CA LEU A 114 -1.70 -2.98 -8.22
C LEU A 114 -1.49 -2.20 -9.53
N GLY A 115 -0.65 -1.18 -9.43
CA GLY A 115 -0.11 -0.45 -10.57
C GLY A 115 -0.86 0.84 -10.89
N THR A 116 -0.10 1.92 -11.13
CA THR A 116 -0.69 3.23 -11.45
C THR A 116 -1.51 3.23 -12.73
N PRO A 117 -1.01 2.72 -13.89
CA PRO A 117 -1.81 2.71 -15.11
C PRO A 117 -3.06 1.83 -14.99
N CYS A 118 -2.96 0.70 -14.30
CA CYS A 118 -4.07 -0.22 -14.04
C CYS A 118 -5.16 0.45 -13.20
N ASN A 119 -4.79 1.06 -12.07
CA ASN A 119 -5.72 1.76 -11.20
C ASN A 119 -6.32 3.02 -11.85
N THR A 120 -5.54 3.72 -12.69
CA THR A 120 -6.06 4.87 -13.47
C THR A 120 -7.18 4.44 -14.40
N ALA A 121 -7.07 3.28 -15.04
CA ALA A 121 -8.08 2.77 -15.97
C ALA A 121 -9.43 2.46 -15.30
N ILE A 122 -9.43 2.08 -14.04
CA ILE A 122 -10.64 1.70 -13.28
C ILE A 122 -11.15 2.77 -12.33
N HIS A 123 -10.36 3.78 -12.03
CA HIS A 123 -10.59 4.77 -10.99
C HIS A 123 -11.96 5.47 -11.11
N LYS A 124 -12.27 6.01 -12.30
CA LYS A 124 -13.55 6.68 -12.54
C LYS A 124 -14.74 5.72 -12.45
N TYR A 125 -14.58 4.49 -12.96
CA TYR A 125 -15.61 3.46 -12.90
C TYR A 125 -15.95 3.09 -11.46
N MET A 126 -14.94 2.81 -10.62
CA MET A 126 -15.13 2.44 -9.22
C MET A 126 -15.81 3.56 -8.43
N ASN A 127 -15.41 4.82 -8.65
CA ASN A 127 -16.04 5.98 -8.02
C ASN A 127 -17.48 6.19 -8.49
N ALA A 128 -17.79 6.00 -9.77
CA ALA A 128 -19.15 6.07 -10.30
C ALA A 128 -20.07 4.96 -9.73
N LYS A 129 -19.52 3.75 -9.53
CA LYS A 129 -20.23 2.63 -8.91
C LYS A 129 -20.35 2.77 -7.38
N LYS A 130 -19.64 3.70 -6.76
CA LYS A 130 -19.55 3.89 -5.30
C LYS A 130 -19.10 2.60 -4.57
N VAL A 131 -18.20 1.85 -5.20
CA VAL A 131 -17.56 0.67 -4.61
C VAL A 131 -16.19 1.08 -4.09
N PRO A 132 -15.87 0.84 -2.81
CA PRO A 132 -14.58 1.20 -2.24
C PRO A 132 -13.40 0.54 -2.98
N MET A 133 -12.39 1.33 -3.27
CA MET A 133 -11.13 0.93 -3.87
C MET A 133 -10.03 1.27 -2.86
N LEU A 134 -9.74 0.32 -1.96
CA LEU A 134 -8.98 0.59 -0.74
C LEU A 134 -7.52 0.19 -0.85
N PHE A 135 -6.68 1.08 -0.31
CA PHE A 135 -5.26 0.83 -0.10
C PHE A 135 -4.56 0.33 -1.36
N VAL A 136 -4.81 1.03 -2.48
CA VAL A 136 -4.25 0.65 -3.79
C VAL A 136 -2.72 0.54 -3.73
N ALA A 137 -2.17 -0.46 -4.40
CA ALA A 137 -0.73 -0.72 -4.45
C ALA A 137 -0.05 0.20 -5.49
N THR A 138 -0.07 1.48 -5.21
CA THR A 138 0.58 2.55 -5.96
C THR A 138 0.59 3.83 -5.13
N GLY A 139 1.67 4.61 -5.24
CA GLY A 139 1.82 5.87 -4.51
C GLY A 139 1.48 7.11 -5.36
N ALA A 140 0.81 6.99 -6.51
CA ALA A 140 0.45 8.18 -7.26
C ALA A 140 -0.41 9.13 -6.41
N SER A 141 -0.05 10.42 -6.38
CA SER A 141 -0.61 11.42 -5.47
C SER A 141 -2.13 11.61 -5.59
N LYS A 142 -2.70 11.26 -6.74
CA LYS A 142 -4.16 11.34 -6.97
C LYS A 142 -5.00 10.41 -6.08
N TRP A 143 -4.43 9.36 -5.48
CA TRP A 143 -5.16 8.44 -4.61
C TRP A 143 -5.51 9.05 -3.24
N GLY A 144 -4.85 10.13 -2.85
CA GLY A 144 -5.08 10.84 -1.60
C GLY A 144 -6.11 11.98 -1.67
N LYS A 145 -6.88 12.13 -2.77
CA LYS A 145 -7.77 13.26 -3.04
C LYS A 145 -9.26 12.94 -2.83
N PRO A 146 -9.77 12.90 -1.59
CA PRO A 146 -11.16 12.49 -1.30
C PRO A 146 -12.22 13.38 -1.92
N LYS A 147 -11.93 14.67 -2.20
CA LYS A 147 -12.88 15.59 -2.84
C LYS A 147 -13.16 15.21 -4.30
N GLU A 148 -12.14 14.70 -5.01
CA GLU A 148 -12.27 14.28 -6.40
C GLU A 148 -12.73 12.82 -6.51
N PHE A 149 -12.21 11.97 -5.62
CA PHE A 149 -12.38 10.51 -5.67
C PHE A 149 -12.67 9.94 -4.29
N PRO A 150 -13.89 10.15 -3.76
CA PRO A 150 -14.24 9.77 -2.39
C PRO A 150 -14.26 8.26 -2.12
N TRP A 151 -14.19 7.43 -3.17
CA TRP A 151 -14.23 5.97 -3.08
C TRP A 151 -12.87 5.30 -3.33
N THR A 152 -11.78 6.09 -3.37
CA THR A 152 -10.42 5.56 -3.59
C THR A 152 -9.48 6.06 -2.51
N MET A 153 -8.67 5.16 -1.97
CA MET A 153 -7.64 5.48 -0.96
C MET A 153 -6.33 4.79 -1.28
N GLY A 154 -5.21 5.51 -1.19
CA GLY A 154 -3.85 4.98 -1.26
C GLY A 154 -3.45 4.23 0.01
N PHE A 155 -2.20 3.73 0.03
CA PHE A 155 -1.61 3.09 1.21
C PHE A 155 -0.22 3.65 1.52
N GLN A 156 0.68 3.52 0.57
CA GLN A 156 2.09 3.89 0.68
C GLN A 156 2.27 5.41 0.56
N PRO A 157 3.43 5.96 0.98
CA PRO A 157 3.78 7.35 0.74
C PRO A 157 3.63 7.72 -0.74
N ASP A 158 3.20 8.95 -0.99
CA ASP A 158 3.00 9.37 -2.37
C ASP A 158 4.33 9.62 -3.08
N TYR A 159 4.33 9.34 -4.39
CA TYR A 159 5.51 9.43 -5.25
C TYR A 159 6.04 10.85 -5.40
N HIS A 160 5.15 11.81 -5.41
CA HIS A 160 5.51 13.22 -5.53
C HIS A 160 6.35 13.65 -4.31
N THR A 161 5.88 13.38 -3.10
CA THR A 161 6.61 13.66 -1.84
C THR A 161 7.93 12.92 -1.78
N GLU A 162 7.95 11.63 -2.13
CA GLU A 162 9.18 10.84 -2.18
C GLU A 162 10.23 11.47 -3.11
N ALA A 163 9.80 11.92 -4.29
CA ALA A 163 10.67 12.57 -5.26
C ALA A 163 11.20 13.94 -4.80
N VAL A 164 10.37 14.73 -4.12
CA VAL A 164 10.79 16.00 -3.47
C VAL A 164 11.90 15.74 -2.46
N ILE A 165 11.76 14.70 -1.64
CA ILE A 165 12.77 14.30 -0.64
C ILE A 165 14.08 13.92 -1.34
N TYR A 166 14.04 13.12 -2.41
CA TYR A 166 15.24 12.77 -3.17
C TYR A 166 15.93 13.99 -3.77
N ALA A 167 15.18 14.91 -4.36
CA ALA A 167 15.73 16.13 -4.93
C ALA A 167 16.42 17.00 -3.88
N LYS A 168 15.78 17.22 -2.74
CA LYS A 168 16.34 17.99 -1.61
C LYS A 168 17.64 17.35 -1.09
N HIS A 169 17.62 16.01 -0.87
CA HIS A 169 18.81 15.28 -0.42
C HIS A 169 19.94 15.35 -1.47
N LEU A 170 19.62 15.20 -2.74
CA LEU A 170 20.58 15.29 -3.84
C LEU A 170 21.27 16.65 -3.87
N LEU A 171 20.50 17.74 -3.83
CA LEU A 171 21.06 19.10 -3.87
C LEU A 171 21.96 19.40 -2.67
N ALA A 172 21.66 18.86 -1.50
CA ALA A 172 22.47 19.04 -0.31
C ALA A 172 23.79 18.24 -0.36
N ASN A 173 23.86 17.14 -1.09
CA ASN A 173 24.99 16.19 -1.03
C ASN A 173 25.81 16.09 -2.33
N VAL A 174 25.30 16.53 -3.49
CA VAL A 174 25.98 16.44 -4.79
C VAL A 174 26.06 17.83 -5.42
N LYS A 175 27.19 18.53 -5.18
CA LYS A 175 27.37 19.93 -5.59
C LYS A 175 27.24 20.15 -7.11
N ASP A 176 27.92 19.33 -7.89
CA ASP A 176 27.99 19.44 -9.37
C ASP A 176 27.08 18.40 -10.04
N ALA A 177 25.87 18.24 -9.54
CA ALA A 177 24.93 17.26 -10.06
C ALA A 177 24.57 17.56 -11.52
N LYS A 178 24.81 16.58 -12.39
CA LYS A 178 24.27 16.46 -13.75
C LYS A 178 23.32 15.26 -13.74
N ILE A 179 22.04 15.50 -13.83
CA ILE A 179 21.03 14.50 -13.49
C ILE A 179 20.52 13.84 -14.78
N GLY A 180 20.61 12.53 -14.84
CA GLY A 180 19.92 11.70 -15.81
C GLY A 180 18.68 11.06 -15.18
N VAL A 181 17.55 11.07 -15.87
CA VAL A 181 16.30 10.50 -15.40
C VAL A 181 15.81 9.42 -16.35
N LEU A 182 15.52 8.24 -15.81
CA LEU A 182 14.77 7.17 -16.48
C LEU A 182 13.43 7.01 -15.79
N MET A 183 12.32 7.09 -16.52
CA MET A 183 11.00 6.87 -15.94
C MET A 183 10.09 6.03 -16.84
N GLN A 184 9.15 5.30 -16.22
CA GLN A 184 8.03 4.68 -16.94
C GLN A 184 7.14 5.77 -17.54
N ASN A 185 6.74 5.61 -18.80
CA ASN A 185 6.00 6.62 -19.57
C ASN A 185 4.49 6.59 -19.26
N ASP A 186 4.13 6.82 -18.01
CA ASP A 186 2.74 6.90 -17.56
C ASP A 186 2.60 7.82 -16.34
N ASP A 187 1.42 7.80 -15.69
CA ASP A 187 1.16 8.65 -14.53
C ASP A 187 2.05 8.32 -13.32
N TYR A 188 2.59 7.08 -13.21
CA TYR A 188 3.55 6.73 -12.17
C TYR A 188 4.86 7.50 -12.35
N GLY A 189 5.47 7.41 -13.54
CA GLY A 189 6.70 8.13 -13.81
C GLY A 189 6.51 9.64 -13.78
N LYS A 190 5.38 10.13 -14.29
CA LYS A 190 5.06 11.58 -14.30
C LYS A 190 4.90 12.15 -12.89
N ASP A 191 4.27 11.43 -11.96
CA ASP A 191 4.07 11.90 -10.59
C ASP A 191 5.42 12.08 -9.86
N TYR A 192 6.33 11.10 -9.99
CA TYR A 192 7.72 11.24 -9.50
C TYR A 192 8.45 12.40 -10.18
N TRP A 193 8.29 12.53 -11.49
CA TRP A 193 8.96 13.58 -12.26
C TRP A 193 8.52 14.97 -11.82
N GLU A 194 7.22 15.18 -11.61
CA GLU A 194 6.70 16.47 -11.13
C GLU A 194 7.23 16.80 -9.73
N GLY A 195 7.18 15.85 -8.79
CA GLY A 195 7.74 16.04 -7.45
C GLY A 195 9.25 16.29 -7.46
N PHE A 196 9.98 15.60 -8.33
CA PHE A 196 11.42 15.80 -8.46
C PHE A 196 11.76 17.21 -8.97
N LYS A 197 11.06 17.70 -10.00
CA LYS A 197 11.21 19.07 -10.50
C LYS A 197 10.88 20.11 -9.43
N GLU A 198 9.82 19.88 -8.66
CA GLU A 198 9.45 20.75 -7.54
C GLU A 198 10.57 20.82 -6.50
N GLY A 199 11.09 19.66 -6.08
CA GLY A 199 12.18 19.57 -5.12
C GLY A 199 13.48 20.20 -5.61
N LEU A 200 13.77 20.15 -6.92
CA LEU A 200 14.92 20.82 -7.54
C LEU A 200 14.70 22.35 -7.64
N GLY A 201 13.48 22.81 -7.79
CA GLY A 201 13.16 24.22 -7.94
C GLY A 201 13.95 24.88 -9.07
N LYS A 202 14.67 25.97 -8.76
CA LYS A 202 15.54 26.68 -9.71
C LYS A 202 16.71 25.87 -10.28
N GLU A 203 17.05 24.78 -9.63
CA GLU A 203 18.13 23.87 -10.04
C GLU A 203 17.65 22.78 -11.03
N ALA A 204 16.41 22.85 -11.52
CA ALA A 204 15.86 21.89 -12.49
C ALA A 204 16.65 21.83 -13.81
N ASN A 205 17.41 22.88 -14.15
CA ASN A 205 18.33 22.92 -15.29
C ASN A 205 19.52 21.94 -15.15
N ARG A 206 19.76 21.37 -13.96
CA ARG A 206 20.75 20.30 -13.74
C ARG A 206 20.34 18.98 -14.36
N VAL A 207 19.07 18.81 -14.77
CA VAL A 207 18.64 17.62 -15.52
C VAL A 207 19.13 17.73 -16.96
N VAL A 208 20.21 16.99 -17.24
CA VAL A 208 20.89 17.01 -18.56
C VAL A 208 20.25 16.05 -19.56
N LYS A 209 19.56 15.00 -19.07
CA LYS A 209 18.88 14.01 -19.91
C LYS A 209 17.69 13.39 -19.17
N HIS A 210 16.56 13.31 -19.88
CA HIS A 210 15.36 12.62 -19.43
C HIS A 210 14.94 11.63 -20.53
N VAL A 211 14.76 10.37 -20.16
CA VAL A 211 14.36 9.29 -21.06
C VAL A 211 13.24 8.47 -20.44
N THR A 212 12.43 7.87 -21.29
CA THR A 212 11.29 7.05 -20.86
C THR A 212 11.38 5.63 -21.38
N TYR A 213 10.63 4.74 -20.77
CA TYR A 213 10.39 3.39 -21.24
C TYR A 213 8.91 3.01 -21.11
N GLU A 214 8.48 2.02 -21.90
CA GLU A 214 7.16 1.41 -21.77
C GLU A 214 7.28 0.06 -21.03
N PRO A 215 6.30 -0.36 -20.21
CA PRO A 215 6.33 -1.67 -19.55
C PRO A 215 6.49 -2.85 -20.52
N THR A 216 6.10 -2.66 -21.78
CA THR A 216 6.21 -3.65 -22.86
C THR A 216 7.59 -3.69 -23.53
N ASP A 217 8.48 -2.75 -23.22
CA ASP A 217 9.82 -2.74 -23.78
C ASP A 217 10.60 -4.02 -23.35
N PRO A 218 11.40 -4.59 -24.22
CA PRO A 218 12.21 -5.75 -23.85
C PRO A 218 13.32 -5.38 -22.85
N THR A 219 13.99 -4.25 -23.08
CA THR A 219 15.11 -3.73 -22.26
C THR A 219 15.09 -2.20 -22.20
N VAL A 220 15.94 -1.63 -21.33
CA VAL A 220 16.19 -0.18 -21.23
C VAL A 220 17.64 0.18 -21.55
N ASP A 221 18.36 -0.68 -22.27
CA ASP A 221 19.77 -0.52 -22.56
C ASP A 221 20.09 0.77 -23.31
N SER A 222 19.28 1.10 -24.34
CA SER A 222 19.45 2.32 -25.11
C SER A 222 19.23 3.59 -24.30
N GLN A 223 18.28 3.55 -23.37
CA GLN A 223 18.03 4.65 -22.44
C GLN A 223 19.22 4.87 -21.52
N VAL A 224 19.79 3.80 -20.95
CA VAL A 224 20.96 3.89 -20.06
C VAL A 224 22.20 4.41 -20.81
N ILE A 225 22.43 3.98 -22.04
CA ILE A 225 23.50 4.51 -22.91
C ILE A 225 23.33 6.03 -23.09
N GLN A 226 22.12 6.48 -23.44
CA GLN A 226 21.84 7.91 -23.61
C GLN A 226 22.09 8.72 -22.32
N LEU A 227 21.75 8.16 -21.15
CA LEU A 227 22.00 8.80 -19.86
C LEU A 227 23.49 8.95 -19.59
N LYS A 228 24.28 7.89 -19.82
CA LYS A 228 25.72 7.93 -19.67
C LYS A 228 26.34 8.96 -20.64
N ASP A 229 25.96 8.93 -21.91
CA ASP A 229 26.52 9.80 -22.95
C ASP A 229 26.20 11.27 -22.76
N SER A 230 25.13 11.59 -21.98
CA SER A 230 24.80 12.96 -21.58
C SER A 230 25.77 13.55 -20.55
N GLY A 231 26.69 12.75 -20.02
CA GLY A 231 27.61 13.15 -18.96
C GLY A 231 26.95 13.23 -17.58
N ALA A 232 25.76 12.62 -17.38
CA ALA A 232 25.13 12.55 -16.08
C ALA A 232 25.99 11.82 -15.05
N ASN A 233 26.11 12.37 -13.86
CA ASN A 233 26.76 11.79 -12.69
C ASN A 233 25.79 11.42 -11.57
N VAL A 234 24.51 11.71 -11.77
CA VAL A 234 23.38 11.28 -10.94
C VAL A 234 22.38 10.54 -11.83
N PHE A 235 21.86 9.44 -11.34
CA PHE A 235 20.83 8.65 -12.02
C PHE A 235 19.59 8.55 -11.14
N PHE A 236 18.52 9.25 -11.51
CA PHE A 236 17.21 9.07 -10.90
C PHE A 236 16.44 8.00 -11.67
N ASN A 237 16.23 6.85 -11.02
CA ASN A 237 15.68 5.64 -11.61
C ASN A 237 14.24 5.42 -11.12
N ILE A 238 13.26 5.72 -11.97
CA ILE A 238 11.82 5.61 -11.72
C ILE A 238 11.29 4.44 -12.56
N SER A 239 11.61 3.23 -12.14
CA SER A 239 11.25 2.04 -12.91
C SER A 239 10.76 0.90 -12.01
N ILE A 240 9.91 0.02 -12.55
CA ILE A 240 9.48 -1.21 -11.89
C ILE A 240 10.65 -2.20 -11.79
N PRO A 241 10.63 -3.21 -10.89
CA PRO A 241 11.81 -4.01 -10.53
C PRO A 241 12.60 -4.59 -11.70
N LYS A 242 11.92 -5.11 -12.74
CA LYS A 242 12.57 -5.63 -13.95
C LYS A 242 13.53 -4.61 -14.57
N PHE A 243 13.02 -3.40 -14.81
CA PHE A 243 13.78 -2.34 -15.50
C PHE A 243 14.75 -1.63 -14.56
N ALA A 244 14.46 -1.58 -13.26
CA ALA A 244 15.40 -1.13 -12.25
C ALA A 244 16.64 -2.03 -12.23
N ALA A 245 16.47 -3.33 -12.17
CA ALA A 245 17.58 -4.28 -12.22
C ALA A 245 18.37 -4.20 -13.55
N GLN A 246 17.66 -4.15 -14.68
CA GLN A 246 18.29 -4.05 -15.99
C GLN A 246 19.14 -2.77 -16.14
N SER A 247 18.57 -1.63 -15.74
CA SER A 247 19.25 -0.33 -15.90
C SER A 247 20.49 -0.21 -15.01
N MET A 248 20.42 -0.71 -13.77
CA MET A 248 21.58 -0.69 -12.86
C MET A 248 22.69 -1.64 -13.32
N ARG A 249 22.33 -2.85 -13.78
CA ARG A 249 23.29 -3.78 -14.39
C ARG A 249 23.91 -3.17 -15.64
N LYS A 250 23.10 -2.55 -16.52
CA LYS A 250 23.62 -1.90 -17.73
C LYS A 250 24.56 -0.74 -17.41
N ALA A 251 24.27 0.06 -16.40
CA ALA A 251 25.18 1.11 -15.94
C ALA A 251 26.55 0.54 -15.53
N ALA A 252 26.56 -0.57 -14.79
CA ALA A 252 27.81 -1.25 -14.41
C ALA A 252 28.58 -1.82 -15.62
N GLU A 253 27.88 -2.49 -16.55
CA GLU A 253 28.49 -2.99 -17.81
C GLU A 253 29.14 -1.87 -18.60
N LEU A 254 28.59 -0.68 -18.59
CA LEU A 254 29.14 0.50 -19.25
C LEU A 254 30.25 1.20 -18.43
N ALA A 255 30.61 0.68 -17.26
CA ALA A 255 31.49 1.32 -16.28
C ALA A 255 31.02 2.75 -15.90
N TRP A 256 29.70 3.02 -15.99
CA TRP A 256 29.08 4.26 -15.55
C TRP A 256 28.72 4.14 -14.07
N LYS A 257 29.24 5.02 -13.25
CA LYS A 257 29.10 4.99 -11.77
C LYS A 257 28.47 6.26 -11.25
N PRO A 258 27.20 6.53 -11.56
CA PRO A 258 26.50 7.69 -11.03
C PRO A 258 26.09 7.46 -9.58
N VAL A 259 25.75 8.53 -8.86
CA VAL A 259 24.94 8.41 -7.64
C VAL A 259 23.54 8.02 -8.06
N ILE A 260 23.03 6.87 -7.60
CA ILE A 260 21.72 6.35 -8.00
C ILE A 260 20.70 6.62 -6.91
N TYR A 261 19.62 7.31 -7.27
CA TYR A 261 18.38 7.38 -6.51
C TYR A 261 17.36 6.45 -7.15
N LEU A 262 16.87 5.48 -6.38
CA LEU A 262 15.92 4.47 -6.83
C LEU A 262 14.59 4.66 -6.11
N ASN A 263 13.50 4.69 -6.85
CA ASN A 263 12.16 4.73 -6.28
C ASN A 263 11.88 3.53 -5.35
N ASN A 264 11.18 3.78 -4.27
CA ASN A 264 10.91 2.79 -3.21
C ASN A 264 10.31 1.47 -3.71
N VAL A 265 9.34 1.54 -4.63
CA VAL A 265 8.62 0.35 -5.12
C VAL A 265 9.51 -0.67 -5.84
N SER A 266 10.76 -0.34 -6.13
CA SER A 266 11.76 -1.23 -6.74
C SER A 266 12.97 -1.50 -5.84
N SER A 267 12.85 -1.26 -4.53
CA SER A 267 13.95 -1.42 -3.59
C SER A 267 14.12 -2.84 -3.02
N SER A 268 13.24 -3.79 -3.34
CA SER A 268 13.34 -5.16 -2.82
C SER A 268 14.67 -5.82 -3.21
N VAL A 269 15.37 -6.37 -2.21
CA VAL A 269 16.65 -7.06 -2.43
C VAL A 269 16.43 -8.26 -3.35
N ALA A 270 15.40 -9.04 -3.13
CA ALA A 270 15.14 -10.25 -3.91
C ALA A 270 14.76 -9.96 -5.37
N SER A 271 13.94 -8.93 -5.63
CA SER A 271 13.35 -8.70 -6.96
C SER A 271 14.08 -7.66 -7.81
N ALA A 272 14.96 -6.84 -7.21
CA ALA A 272 15.70 -5.81 -7.95
C ALA A 272 17.21 -5.82 -7.66
N MET A 273 17.66 -5.81 -6.40
CA MET A 273 19.09 -5.68 -6.09
C MET A 273 19.88 -6.93 -6.50
N LYS A 274 19.43 -8.13 -6.13
CA LYS A 274 20.08 -9.39 -6.55
C LYS A 274 20.08 -9.58 -8.07
N PRO A 275 18.97 -9.36 -8.80
CA PRO A 275 18.97 -9.42 -10.26
C PRO A 275 19.87 -8.37 -10.95
N ALA A 276 20.12 -7.22 -10.31
CA ALA A 276 21.07 -6.22 -10.81
C ALA A 276 22.54 -6.61 -10.62
N GLY A 277 22.82 -7.53 -9.68
CA GLY A 277 24.14 -7.85 -9.16
C GLY A 277 24.44 -6.99 -7.92
N LEU A 278 24.64 -7.63 -6.76
CA LEU A 278 24.80 -6.91 -5.49
C LEU A 278 26.00 -5.95 -5.51
N GLU A 279 27.06 -6.32 -6.20
CA GLU A 279 28.26 -5.49 -6.40
C GLU A 279 27.99 -4.22 -7.23
N ASN A 280 26.98 -4.26 -8.10
CA ASN A 280 26.64 -3.16 -9.02
C ASN A 280 25.75 -2.09 -8.37
N VAL A 281 25.12 -2.42 -7.23
CA VAL A 281 24.12 -1.57 -6.59
C VAL A 281 24.60 -0.95 -5.28
N GLN A 282 25.88 -1.07 -4.97
CA GLN A 282 26.46 -0.48 -3.77
C GLN A 282 26.30 1.04 -3.77
N GLY A 283 25.78 1.59 -2.68
CA GLY A 283 25.56 3.03 -2.52
C GLY A 283 24.26 3.57 -3.12
N VAL A 284 23.42 2.74 -3.76
CA VAL A 284 22.07 3.14 -4.21
C VAL A 284 21.26 3.68 -3.03
N ILE A 285 20.58 4.79 -3.24
CA ILE A 285 19.76 5.46 -2.24
C ILE A 285 18.29 5.26 -2.58
N THR A 286 17.48 4.93 -1.57
CA THR A 286 16.02 4.84 -1.67
C THR A 286 15.38 5.41 -0.41
N ALA A 287 14.04 5.55 -0.40
CA ALA A 287 13.25 5.88 0.78
C ALA A 287 12.56 4.62 1.30
N GLN A 288 12.52 4.44 2.61
CA GLN A 288 11.85 3.33 3.28
C GLN A 288 10.79 3.85 4.25
N TYR A 289 9.69 3.13 4.36
CA TYR A 289 8.67 3.33 5.39
C TYR A 289 8.30 2.01 6.10
N LEU A 290 8.80 0.89 5.56
CA LEU A 290 8.67 -0.45 6.13
C LEU A 290 10.05 -0.95 6.58
N MET A 291 10.07 -1.85 7.55
CA MET A 291 11.27 -2.57 7.95
C MET A 291 11.72 -3.47 6.81
N ASP A 292 12.95 -3.30 6.34
CA ASP A 292 13.50 -4.22 5.34
C ASP A 292 13.88 -5.54 6.01
N PRO A 293 13.44 -6.69 5.48
CA PRO A 293 13.67 -7.99 6.13
C PRO A 293 15.11 -8.49 6.01
N THR A 294 15.95 -7.83 5.22
CA THR A 294 17.39 -8.15 5.11
C THR A 294 18.24 -7.39 6.12
N ASP A 295 17.68 -6.35 6.74
CA ASP A 295 18.39 -5.51 7.70
C ASP A 295 18.37 -6.14 9.10
N LYS A 296 19.56 -6.59 9.53
CA LYS A 296 19.76 -7.30 10.79
C LYS A 296 19.43 -6.49 12.04
N GLN A 297 19.33 -5.15 11.93
CA GLN A 297 18.90 -4.34 13.07
C GLN A 297 17.50 -4.74 13.58
N TRP A 298 16.68 -5.33 12.71
CA TRP A 298 15.32 -5.76 13.02
C TRP A 298 15.22 -7.20 13.57
N ASP A 299 16.29 -7.97 13.62
CA ASP A 299 16.25 -9.37 14.05
C ASP A 299 15.69 -9.55 15.46
N SER A 300 15.93 -8.58 16.35
CA SER A 300 15.38 -8.58 17.71
C SER A 300 13.98 -7.98 17.83
N ASN A 301 13.49 -7.28 16.78
CA ASN A 301 12.19 -6.60 16.78
C ASN A 301 11.03 -7.60 16.83
N ASN A 302 10.01 -7.34 17.65
CA ASN A 302 8.88 -8.26 17.84
C ASN A 302 8.00 -8.39 16.59
N ASP A 303 7.80 -7.31 15.82
CA ASP A 303 7.02 -7.38 14.58
C ASP A 303 7.74 -8.24 13.54
N MET A 304 9.06 -8.06 13.41
CA MET A 304 9.89 -8.86 12.50
C MET A 304 9.85 -10.35 12.88
N LYS A 305 10.03 -10.68 14.14
CA LYS A 305 9.93 -12.07 14.64
C LYS A 305 8.56 -12.67 14.36
N THR A 306 7.49 -11.90 14.61
CA THR A 306 6.11 -12.33 14.38
C THR A 306 5.86 -12.54 12.89
N TRP A 307 6.30 -11.61 12.03
CA TRP A 307 6.18 -11.73 10.59
C TRP A 307 6.96 -12.96 10.05
N VAL A 308 8.20 -13.17 10.47
CA VAL A 308 9.01 -14.32 10.05
C VAL A 308 8.34 -15.66 10.45
N ALA A 309 7.82 -15.74 11.67
CA ALA A 309 7.10 -16.93 12.13
C ALA A 309 5.81 -17.16 11.32
N TRP A 310 5.07 -16.08 11.03
CA TRP A 310 3.87 -16.13 10.21
C TRP A 310 4.20 -16.54 8.76
N MET A 311 5.25 -15.99 8.15
CA MET A 311 5.71 -16.36 6.80
C MET A 311 6.03 -17.85 6.71
N LYS A 312 6.79 -18.37 7.67
CA LYS A 312 7.15 -19.80 7.72
C LYS A 312 5.92 -20.70 7.81
N LYS A 313 4.89 -20.27 8.53
CA LYS A 313 3.67 -21.05 8.73
C LYS A 313 2.68 -20.97 7.57
N TYR A 314 2.42 -19.78 7.06
CA TYR A 314 1.32 -19.53 6.14
C TYR A 314 1.74 -19.24 4.69
N ASN A 315 2.99 -18.84 4.49
CA ASN A 315 3.55 -18.51 3.17
C ASN A 315 4.90 -19.23 2.95
N ALA A 316 4.97 -20.48 3.36
CA ALA A 316 6.18 -21.28 3.23
C ALA A 316 6.62 -21.40 1.76
N GLY A 317 7.90 -21.16 1.49
CA GLY A 317 8.48 -21.15 0.14
C GLY A 317 8.56 -19.76 -0.48
N ALA A 318 7.90 -18.72 0.07
CA ALA A 318 8.16 -17.35 -0.33
C ALA A 318 9.47 -16.83 0.28
N SER A 319 10.19 -15.99 -0.47
CA SER A 319 11.45 -15.43 0.01
C SER A 319 11.22 -14.49 1.20
N LEU A 320 11.97 -14.70 2.26
CA LEU A 320 12.00 -13.77 3.40
C LEU A 320 12.77 -12.47 3.09
N GLU A 321 13.52 -12.43 1.99
CA GLU A 321 14.27 -11.24 1.57
C GLU A 321 13.49 -10.33 0.64
N ASP A 322 12.25 -10.71 0.27
CA ASP A 322 11.41 -9.89 -0.61
C ASP A 322 10.55 -8.93 0.22
N ALA A 323 10.92 -7.65 0.18
CA ALA A 323 10.20 -6.58 0.87
C ALA A 323 8.72 -6.46 0.43
N SER A 324 8.36 -6.98 -0.75
CA SER A 324 6.97 -7.04 -1.21
C SER A 324 6.09 -7.93 -0.31
N ASN A 325 6.68 -8.94 0.34
CA ASN A 325 5.99 -9.76 1.34
C ASN A 325 5.69 -8.98 2.62
N VAL A 326 6.60 -8.10 3.03
CA VAL A 326 6.40 -7.18 4.16
C VAL A 326 5.29 -6.19 3.84
N PHE A 327 5.34 -5.58 2.65
CA PHE A 327 4.30 -4.68 2.15
C PHE A 327 2.91 -5.34 2.20
N ALA A 328 2.80 -6.52 1.63
CA ALA A 328 1.53 -7.26 1.57
C ALA A 328 0.98 -7.59 2.96
N TYR A 329 1.84 -7.98 3.90
CA TYR A 329 1.47 -8.25 5.28
C TYR A 329 0.99 -6.98 6.01
N ALA A 330 1.72 -5.89 5.88
CA ALA A 330 1.39 -4.61 6.51
C ALA A 330 0.05 -4.06 6.00
N VAL A 331 -0.15 -4.00 4.67
CA VAL A 331 -1.40 -3.48 4.09
C VAL A 331 -2.59 -4.38 4.41
N SER A 332 -2.40 -5.70 4.47
CA SER A 332 -3.44 -6.65 4.90
C SER A 332 -3.84 -6.44 6.35
N SER A 333 -2.87 -6.11 7.22
CA SER A 333 -3.13 -5.79 8.62
C SER A 333 -3.99 -4.52 8.76
N LEU A 334 -3.76 -3.50 7.93
CA LEU A 334 -4.57 -2.28 7.91
C LEU A 334 -6.00 -2.56 7.43
N MET A 335 -6.14 -3.36 6.36
CA MET A 335 -7.46 -3.77 5.86
C MET A 335 -8.22 -4.61 6.88
N HIS A 336 -7.53 -5.51 7.58
CA HIS A 336 -8.12 -6.32 8.66
C HIS A 336 -8.69 -5.43 9.77
N GLU A 337 -7.93 -4.45 10.25
CA GLU A 337 -8.41 -3.50 11.25
C GLU A 337 -9.56 -2.64 10.73
N THR A 338 -9.54 -2.23 9.47
CA THR A 338 -10.64 -1.50 8.82
C THR A 338 -11.95 -2.31 8.88
N LEU A 339 -11.89 -3.58 8.47
CA LEU A 339 -13.07 -4.46 8.50
C LEU A 339 -13.53 -4.78 9.92
N LYS A 340 -12.61 -4.95 10.88
CA LYS A 340 -12.96 -5.11 12.30
C LYS A 340 -13.74 -3.92 12.83
N LYS A 341 -13.33 -2.69 12.50
CA LYS A 341 -14.00 -1.44 12.88
C LYS A 341 -15.38 -1.29 12.25
N CYS A 342 -15.64 -1.93 11.11
CA CYS A 342 -16.97 -1.92 10.50
C CYS A 342 -18.03 -2.66 11.32
N GLY A 343 -17.65 -3.67 12.10
CA GLY A 343 -18.57 -4.47 12.91
C GLY A 343 -19.67 -5.12 12.05
N ASP A 344 -20.91 -4.88 12.42
CA ASP A 344 -22.11 -5.37 11.72
C ASP A 344 -22.65 -4.39 10.66
N ASN A 345 -21.95 -3.30 10.42
CA ASN A 345 -22.27 -2.35 9.35
C ASN A 345 -21.24 -2.45 8.22
N LEU A 346 -21.44 -3.40 7.31
CA LEU A 346 -20.59 -3.65 6.15
C LEU A 346 -21.22 -3.02 4.89
N THR A 347 -21.55 -1.73 4.97
CA THR A 347 -21.92 -0.91 3.81
C THR A 347 -20.68 -0.25 3.21
N HIS A 348 -20.70 0.02 1.91
CA HIS A 348 -19.62 0.71 1.20
C HIS A 348 -19.24 2.03 1.89
N GLU A 349 -20.26 2.81 2.30
CA GLU A 349 -20.04 4.09 3.00
C GLU A 349 -19.32 3.89 4.34
N ASN A 350 -19.74 2.89 5.13
CA ASN A 350 -19.08 2.65 6.41
C ASN A 350 -17.67 2.09 6.25
N VAL A 351 -17.44 1.26 5.23
CA VAL A 351 -16.08 0.76 4.92
C VAL A 351 -15.14 1.94 4.62
N MET A 352 -15.55 2.88 3.75
CA MET A 352 -14.77 4.12 3.51
C MET A 352 -14.60 4.96 4.77
N LYS A 353 -15.67 5.13 5.56
CA LYS A 353 -15.63 5.88 6.81
C LYS A 353 -14.62 5.29 7.80
N GLN A 354 -14.57 3.96 7.95
CA GLN A 354 -13.62 3.31 8.86
C GLN A 354 -12.19 3.38 8.32
N ALA A 355 -11.99 3.25 7.02
CA ALA A 355 -10.69 3.45 6.37
C ALA A 355 -10.17 4.89 6.53
N ALA A 356 -11.06 5.88 6.53
CA ALA A 356 -10.75 7.30 6.74
C ALA A 356 -10.76 7.72 8.24
N ASN A 357 -10.53 6.79 9.16
CA ASN A 357 -10.60 7.08 10.61
C ASN A 357 -9.53 6.32 11.40
N PHE A 358 -8.28 6.49 11.00
CA PHE A 358 -7.12 6.07 11.76
C PHE A 358 -6.41 7.29 12.35
N GLN A 359 -6.00 7.19 13.63
CA GLN A 359 -5.30 8.25 14.33
C GLN A 359 -4.04 7.69 14.97
N LYS A 360 -2.89 8.04 14.41
CA LYS A 360 -1.57 7.56 14.85
C LYS A 360 -1.54 6.05 15.11
N PHE A 361 -2.21 5.30 14.22
CA PHE A 361 -2.30 3.85 14.35
C PHE A 361 -0.95 3.21 14.06
N ARG A 362 -0.48 2.39 15.03
CA ARG A 362 0.75 1.63 14.86
C ARG A 362 0.47 0.40 13.99
N LEU A 363 0.98 0.40 12.79
CA LEU A 363 0.84 -0.72 11.87
C LEU A 363 2.07 -1.63 11.98
N PRO A 364 1.90 -2.96 12.07
CA PRO A 364 3.03 -3.90 12.06
C PRO A 364 3.93 -3.71 10.84
N MET A 365 5.24 -3.91 11.01
CA MET A 365 6.28 -3.80 9.99
C MET A 365 6.53 -2.39 9.44
N VAL A 366 5.79 -1.37 9.85
CA VAL A 366 6.12 0.03 9.55
C VAL A 366 7.28 0.47 10.44
N LEU A 367 8.18 1.30 9.90
CA LEU A 367 9.34 1.81 10.66
C LEU A 367 8.91 2.48 11.96
N PRO A 368 9.63 2.25 13.08
CA PRO A 368 9.37 2.94 14.32
C PRO A 368 9.40 4.46 14.13
N GLY A 369 8.38 5.16 14.65
CA GLY A 369 8.20 6.59 14.48
C GLY A 369 7.25 6.97 13.34
N ILE A 370 6.95 6.06 12.42
CA ILE A 370 5.94 6.24 11.37
C ILE A 370 4.63 5.58 11.81
N THR A 371 3.52 6.28 11.60
CA THR A 371 2.18 5.79 11.96
C THR A 371 1.20 6.02 10.81
N VAL A 372 0.10 5.27 10.84
CA VAL A 372 -1.02 5.47 9.92
C VAL A 372 -1.98 6.49 10.50
N SER A 373 -2.27 7.52 9.73
CA SER A 373 -3.32 8.50 10.05
C SER A 373 -4.13 8.81 8.80
N THR A 374 -5.47 8.82 8.94
CA THR A 374 -6.39 9.18 7.87
C THR A 374 -7.54 10.00 8.42
N SER A 375 -8.17 10.80 7.56
CA SER A 375 -9.37 11.57 7.91
C SER A 375 -10.29 11.68 6.69
N PRO A 376 -11.52 12.16 6.84
CA PRO A 376 -12.41 12.42 5.68
C PRO A 376 -11.84 13.39 4.63
N THR A 377 -10.82 14.16 4.99
CA THR A 377 -10.16 15.13 4.10
C THR A 377 -8.73 14.72 3.73
N ASP A 378 -8.24 13.58 4.25
CA ASP A 378 -6.88 13.11 4.04
C ASP A 378 -6.86 11.59 3.84
N TYR A 379 -6.62 11.15 2.62
CA TYR A 379 -6.58 9.73 2.21
C TYR A 379 -5.15 9.24 1.95
N TYR A 380 -4.15 9.84 2.60
CA TYR A 380 -2.76 9.39 2.62
C TYR A 380 -2.45 8.68 3.95
N PRO A 381 -2.57 7.34 4.05
CA PRO A 381 -2.37 6.63 5.32
C PRO A 381 -0.96 6.76 5.90
N ILE A 382 0.06 6.71 5.05
CA ILE A 382 1.47 6.82 5.43
C ILE A 382 2.07 8.01 4.68
N GLN A 383 2.60 8.99 5.43
CA GLN A 383 3.08 10.26 4.88
C GLN A 383 4.54 10.57 5.27
N ALA A 384 5.24 9.57 5.77
CA ALA A 384 6.62 9.73 6.21
C ALA A 384 7.50 8.59 5.69
N VAL A 385 8.75 8.91 5.43
CA VAL A 385 9.78 7.97 4.98
C VAL A 385 11.11 8.27 5.68
N GLN A 386 12.02 7.32 5.67
CA GLN A 386 13.42 7.51 6.03
C GLN A 386 14.30 7.05 4.87
N LEU A 387 15.37 7.80 4.57
CA LEU A 387 16.30 7.39 3.53
C LEU A 387 17.10 6.16 3.96
N SER A 388 17.44 5.34 2.99
CA SER A 388 18.32 4.20 3.16
C SER A 388 19.32 4.09 2.01
N ARG A 389 20.47 3.47 2.30
CA ARG A 389 21.55 3.22 1.34
C ARG A 389 21.83 1.74 1.26
N PHE A 390 21.94 1.22 0.06
CA PHE A 390 22.31 -0.18 -0.14
C PHE A 390 23.79 -0.39 0.18
N LYS A 391 24.08 -1.34 1.07
CA LYS A 391 25.45 -1.67 1.49
C LYS A 391 25.57 -3.17 1.79
N GLY A 392 26.55 -3.80 1.16
CA GLY A 392 26.68 -5.26 1.22
C GLY A 392 25.49 -5.94 0.55
N GLU A 393 24.62 -6.55 1.33
CA GLU A 393 23.45 -7.31 0.86
C GLU A 393 22.12 -6.75 1.42
N THR A 394 22.15 -5.56 2.03
CA THR A 394 21.00 -5.00 2.75
C THR A 394 20.89 -3.49 2.62
N TRP A 395 19.81 -2.94 3.12
CA TRP A 395 19.56 -1.51 3.24
C TRP A 395 19.93 -1.01 4.64
N GLU A 396 20.75 0.03 4.72
CA GLU A 396 21.06 0.74 5.96
C GLU A 396 20.31 2.06 6.00
N LEU A 397 19.44 2.25 7.00
CA LEU A 397 18.74 3.51 7.23
C LEU A 397 19.73 4.62 7.63
N PHE A 398 19.50 5.84 7.15
CA PHE A 398 20.26 7.01 7.56
C PHE A 398 19.39 8.28 7.55
N GLY A 399 19.87 9.32 8.27
CA GLY A 399 19.13 10.56 8.44
C GLY A 399 17.86 10.39 9.28
N ASP A 400 17.09 11.46 9.38
CA ASP A 400 15.85 11.50 10.12
C ASP A 400 14.66 11.01 9.30
N ILE A 401 13.55 10.68 9.98
CA ILE A 401 12.26 10.47 9.33
C ILE A 401 11.78 11.80 8.76
N MET A 402 11.45 11.80 7.48
CA MET A 402 10.95 12.96 6.73
C MET A 402 9.49 12.74 6.37
N ALA A 403 8.66 13.73 6.65
CA ALA A 403 7.27 13.77 6.21
C ALA A 403 7.10 14.78 5.08
N ALA A 404 5.99 14.65 4.31
CA ALA A 404 5.53 15.74 3.49
C ALA A 404 5.35 16.98 4.38
N GLU A 405 5.98 18.09 4.03
CA GLU A 405 5.63 19.36 4.64
C GLU A 405 4.17 19.61 4.26
N SER A 406 3.30 19.72 5.26
CA SER A 406 1.90 20.11 5.03
C SER A 406 1.92 21.49 4.36
N THR A 407 1.68 21.48 3.05
CA THR A 407 1.45 22.70 2.24
C THR A 407 0.11 23.32 2.57
#